data_bf17b66da4371b55bc9d6e76890841ae
#
_entry.id   bf17b66da4371b55bc9d6e76890841ae
#
_cell.length_a   1.000
_cell.length_b   1.000
_cell.length_c   1.000
_cell.angle_alpha   90.00
_cell.angle_beta   90.00
_cell.angle_gamma   90.00
#
_symmetry.space_group_name_H-M   'P 1'
#
loop_
_entity.id
_entity.type
_entity.pdbx_description
1 polymer ?
#
loop_
_entity_poly.entity_id
_entity_poly.type
_entity_poly.pdbx_seq_one_letter_code
_entity_poly.pdbx_strand_id
1 'polypeptide(L)' 'MWIARNEDYDLWLFTEKPERNIFQRYWYSDFGESMRLDAHDPQFRDITWDDEPVNVELKRV' A
#
# COMPACT_ATOMS: atom_id res chain seq x y z
N MET A 1 7.05 -2.21 7.42
CA MET A 1 5.96 -2.52 6.49
C MET A 1 5.60 -1.30 5.67
N TRP A 2 4.91 -1.49 4.57
CA TRP A 2 4.62 -0.44 3.60
C TRP A 2 3.15 -0.45 3.25
N ILE A 3 2.55 0.74 3.11
CA ILE A 3 1.18 0.91 2.66
C ILE A 3 1.19 1.69 1.36
N ALA A 4 0.44 1.20 0.38
CA ALA A 4 0.30 1.87 -0.91
C ALA A 4 -1.13 1.70 -1.43
N ARG A 5 -1.59 2.69 -2.17
CA ARG A 5 -2.93 2.68 -2.77
C ARG A 5 -2.83 2.54 -4.28
N ASN A 6 -3.58 1.60 -4.83
CA ASN A 6 -3.70 1.42 -6.27
C ASN A 6 -4.56 2.53 -6.88
N GLU A 7 -4.49 2.69 -8.20
CA GLU A 7 -5.31 3.69 -8.89
C GLU A 7 -6.81 3.41 -8.77
N ASP A 8 -7.19 2.14 -8.67
CA ASP A 8 -8.58 1.73 -8.48
C ASP A 8 -9.10 1.92 -7.05
N TYR A 9 -8.32 2.60 -6.21
CA TYR A 9 -8.62 2.92 -4.83
C TYR A 9 -8.35 1.81 -3.82
N ASP A 10 -7.97 0.61 -4.24
CA ASP A 10 -7.60 -0.47 -3.31
C ASP A 10 -6.36 -0.10 -2.50
N LEU A 11 -6.42 -0.38 -1.21
CA LEU A 11 -5.33 -0.10 -0.28
C LEU A 11 -4.68 -1.42 0.16
N TRP A 12 -3.34 -1.46 0.10
CA TRP A 12 -2.60 -2.68 0.39
C TRP A 12 -1.46 -2.45 1.38
N LEU A 13 -1.25 -3.44 2.24
CA LEU A 13 -0.11 -3.51 3.14
C LEU A 13 0.90 -4.52 2.58
N PHE A 14 2.18 -4.14 2.54
CA PHE A 14 3.27 -4.99 2.04
C PHE A 14 4.33 -5.14 3.12
N THR A 15 4.89 -6.35 3.26
CA THR A 15 6.02 -6.57 4.17
C THR A 15 7.32 -6.03 3.60
N GLU A 16 7.48 -6.05 2.28
CA GLU A 16 8.61 -5.48 1.56
C GLU A 16 8.15 -4.27 0.74
N LYS A 17 9.08 -3.36 0.45
CA LYS A 17 8.73 -2.15 -0.28
C LYS A 17 8.18 -2.50 -1.67
N PRO A 18 6.96 -2.10 -2.00
CA PRO A 18 6.36 -2.40 -3.30
C PRO A 18 6.90 -1.50 -4.39
N GLU A 19 6.75 -1.95 -5.62
CA GLU A 19 7.07 -1.19 -6.82
C GLU A 19 5.78 -0.82 -7.55
N ARG A 20 5.83 0.30 -8.28
CA ARG A 20 4.69 0.78 -9.05
C ARG A 20 4.69 0.18 -10.45
N ASN A 21 3.58 -0.47 -10.81
CA ASN A 21 3.34 -0.89 -12.19
C ASN A 21 2.49 0.19 -12.87
N ILE A 22 3.13 1.06 -13.67
CA ILE A 22 2.45 2.20 -14.30
C ILE A 22 1.56 1.77 -15.47
N PHE A 23 1.75 0.58 -16.01
CA PHE A 23 0.95 0.09 -17.13
C PHE A 23 -0.38 -0.48 -16.67
N GLN A 24 -0.37 -1.22 -15.56
CA GLN A 24 -1.58 -1.83 -15.00
C GLN A 24 -2.12 -1.04 -13.81
N ARG A 25 -1.36 -0.04 -13.33
CA ARG A 25 -1.79 0.94 -12.33
C ARG A 25 -2.10 0.33 -10.97
N TYR A 26 -1.16 -0.53 -10.51
CA TYR A 26 -1.20 -1.10 -9.18
C TYR A 26 0.21 -1.21 -8.60
N TRP A 27 0.28 -1.39 -7.28
CA TRP A 27 1.51 -1.66 -6.57
C TRP A 27 1.69 -3.16 -6.43
N TYR A 28 2.94 -3.63 -6.51
CA TYR A 28 3.26 -5.04 -6.36
C TYR A 28 4.60 -5.21 -5.66
N SER A 29 4.82 -6.40 -5.06
CA SER A 29 6.11 -6.80 -4.53
C SER A 29 6.37 -8.25 -4.93
N ASP A 30 7.56 -8.51 -5.47
CA ASP A 30 7.96 -9.86 -5.85
C ASP A 30 8.35 -10.71 -4.64
N PHE A 31 8.60 -10.06 -3.51
CA PHE A 31 9.03 -10.70 -2.28
C PHE A 31 8.11 -10.32 -1.13
N GLY A 32 8.08 -11.21 -0.12
CA GLY A 32 7.27 -10.98 1.04
C GLY A 32 5.79 -11.21 0.79
N GLU A 33 4.97 -10.66 1.66
CA GLU A 33 3.52 -10.86 1.65
C GLU A 33 2.80 -9.53 1.50
N SER A 34 1.56 -9.61 1.04
CA SER A 34 0.68 -8.45 0.95
C SER A 34 -0.70 -8.79 1.51
N MET A 35 -1.37 -7.78 2.04
CA MET A 35 -2.70 -7.91 2.60
C MET A 35 -3.54 -6.70 2.20
N ARG A 36 -4.75 -6.96 1.73
CA ARG A 36 -5.69 -5.89 1.40
C ARG A 36 -6.24 -5.27 2.68
N LEU A 37 -6.24 -3.94 2.72
CA LEU A 37 -6.79 -3.17 3.83
C LEU A 37 -8.14 -2.58 3.43
N ASP A 38 -8.87 -2.06 4.42
CA ASP A 38 -10.09 -1.31 4.15
C ASP A 38 -9.72 -0.03 3.40
N ALA A 39 -10.20 0.09 2.16
CA ALA A 39 -9.93 1.24 1.31
C ALA A 39 -10.44 2.55 1.89
N HIS A 40 -11.42 2.49 2.79
CA HIS A 40 -12.05 3.67 3.39
C HIS A 40 -11.60 3.93 4.83
N ASP A 41 -10.54 3.25 5.28
CA ASP A 41 -10.00 3.48 6.62
C ASP A 41 -9.55 4.95 6.74
N PRO A 42 -10.13 5.71 7.68
CA PRO A 42 -9.84 7.14 7.78
C PRO A 42 -8.40 7.48 8.13
N GLN A 43 -7.64 6.56 8.73
CA GLN A 43 -6.25 6.85 9.06
C GLN A 43 -5.33 6.84 7.83
N PHE A 44 -5.78 6.29 6.70
CA PHE A 44 -4.99 6.20 5.46
C PHE A 44 -5.64 6.93 4.28
N ARG A 45 -6.65 7.76 4.52
CA ARG A 45 -7.39 8.42 3.43
C ARG A 45 -6.57 9.44 2.65
N ASP A 46 -5.46 9.91 3.20
CA ASP A 46 -4.55 10.83 2.53
C ASP A 46 -3.53 10.14 1.64
N ILE A 47 -3.48 8.79 1.66
CA ILE A 47 -2.61 8.02 0.78
C ILE A 47 -3.33 7.81 -0.55
N THR A 48 -2.69 8.25 -1.64
CA THR A 48 -3.26 8.15 -2.99
C THR A 48 -2.34 7.34 -3.90
N TRP A 49 -2.82 7.05 -5.11
CA TRP A 49 -2.02 6.40 -6.15
C TRP A 49 -0.76 7.20 -6.49
N ASP A 50 -0.83 8.53 -6.41
CA ASP A 50 0.28 9.41 -6.77
C ASP A 50 1.38 9.46 -5.70
N ASP A 51 1.10 8.95 -4.51
CA ASP A 51 2.06 8.95 -3.41
C ASP A 51 3.01 7.75 -3.49
N GLU A 52 4.25 7.95 -3.02
CA GLU A 52 5.15 6.84 -2.79
C GLU A 52 4.64 5.96 -1.63
N PRO A 53 5.05 4.68 -1.57
CA PRO A 53 4.66 3.83 -0.46
C PRO A 53 5.06 4.45 0.88
N VAL A 54 4.15 4.37 1.84
CA VAL A 54 4.38 4.92 3.18
C VAL A 54 4.90 3.82 4.09
N ASN A 55 6.06 4.06 4.69
CA ASN A 55 6.63 3.12 5.66
C ASN A 55 5.87 3.25 6.97
N VAL A 56 5.36 2.12 7.46
CA VAL A 56 4.62 2.06 8.72
C VAL A 56 5.23 1.01 9.62
N GLU A 57 5.17 1.27 10.92
CA GLU A 57 5.61 0.32 11.94
C GLU A 57 4.40 -0.22 12.67
N LEU A 58 4.39 -1.54 12.87
CA LEU A 58 3.43 -2.16 13.78
C LEU A 58 3.98 -2.08 15.19
N LYS A 59 3.34 -1.28 16.02
CA LYS A 59 3.69 -1.20 17.44
C LYS A 59 2.88 -2.21 18.21
N ARG A 60 3.59 -3.06 18.92
CA ARG A 60 2.97 -4.01 19.82
C ARG A 60 2.75 -3.34 21.17
N VAL A 61 1.54 -3.35 21.60
CA VAL A 61 1.15 -2.76 22.89
C VAL A 61 1.10 -3.85 23.95
#